data_5129e5415cfe0b3016214c4db3921873
#
_entry.id   5129e5415cfe0b3016214c4db3921873
#
_cell.length_a   1.000
_cell.length_b   1.000
_cell.length_c   1.000
_cell.angle_alpha   90.00
_cell.angle_beta   90.00
_cell.angle_gamma   90.00
#
_symmetry.space_group_name_H-M   'P 1'
#
loop_
_entity.id
_entity.type
_entity.pdbx_description
1 polymer ?
#
loop_
_entity_poly.entity_id
_entity_poly.type
_entity_poly.pdbx_seq_one_letter_code
_entity_poly.pdbx_strand_id
1 'polypeptide(L)'
;MSTTIDYVNIYKDFLKEINFMKKQIKTVDSIKRKTERKQNFASEEEVKLLEKEELNVEDKYSCDKNKIYIFSNGDKYIGKILNNELDGKGYYLMIEDNEVIMEYFGEFKNNLREGIGQCEFDNKNIYIGQFKDDFIEGIGEMKYHNGDEYIGQWENNKKHGLGVFTWSDGSRYNGEFLNGKMEGYGLCYDSNGNLIYEGEWKNNLIHGKGTYIWNEGKKYSGDFVHGKKHGNGTFYLNGELIYDGTWKFDKPSVFGRTLEELFSIKL
;
A
#
# COMPACT_ATOMS: atom_id res chain seq x y z
N MET A 1 0.74 -2.03 -31.54
CA MET A 1 -0.43 -2.47 -30.76
C MET A 1 -0.08 -2.17 -29.31
N SER A 2 -0.69 -1.13 -28.74
CA SER A 2 -0.51 -0.80 -27.31
C SER A 2 -1.27 -1.85 -26.53
N THR A 3 -0.58 -2.73 -25.83
CA THR A 3 -1.19 -3.60 -24.81
C THR A 3 -1.62 -2.71 -23.67
N THR A 4 -2.88 -2.31 -23.67
CA THR A 4 -3.49 -1.65 -22.53
C THR A 4 -3.38 -2.62 -21.36
N ILE A 5 -2.58 -2.27 -20.35
CA ILE A 5 -2.45 -3.09 -19.14
C ILE A 5 -3.81 -3.10 -18.46
N ASP A 6 -4.35 -4.31 -18.21
CA ASP A 6 -5.65 -4.46 -17.57
C ASP A 6 -5.52 -4.32 -16.05
N TYR A 7 -5.41 -3.06 -15.60
CA TYR A 7 -5.29 -2.73 -14.18
C TYR A 7 -6.44 -3.24 -13.32
N VAL A 8 -7.63 -3.44 -13.89
CA VAL A 8 -8.79 -3.97 -13.15
C VAL A 8 -8.57 -5.42 -12.74
N ASN A 9 -8.03 -6.24 -13.63
CA ASN A 9 -7.74 -7.64 -13.32
C ASN A 9 -6.53 -7.77 -12.40
N ILE A 10 -5.48 -6.98 -12.61
CA ILE A 10 -4.31 -6.94 -11.72
C ILE A 10 -4.75 -6.58 -10.29
N TYR A 11 -5.58 -5.55 -10.12
CA TYR A 11 -6.11 -5.17 -8.81
C TYR A 11 -6.94 -6.29 -8.15
N LYS A 12 -7.78 -6.98 -8.92
CA LYS A 12 -8.54 -8.14 -8.40
C LYS A 12 -7.64 -9.27 -7.91
N ASP A 13 -6.53 -9.51 -8.59
CA ASP A 13 -5.58 -10.55 -8.21
C ASP A 13 -4.81 -10.13 -6.94
N PHE A 14 -4.37 -8.90 -6.81
CA PHE A 14 -3.82 -8.37 -5.56
C PHE A 14 -4.79 -8.52 -4.40
N LEU A 15 -6.07 -8.17 -4.57
CA LEU A 15 -7.07 -8.33 -3.51
C LEU A 15 -7.26 -9.79 -3.08
N LYS A 16 -7.22 -10.75 -4.03
CA LYS A 16 -7.31 -12.17 -3.69
C LYS A 16 -6.13 -12.61 -2.84
N GLU A 17 -4.91 -12.21 -3.19
CA GLU A 17 -3.70 -12.55 -2.44
C GLU A 17 -3.70 -11.92 -1.04
N ILE A 18 -4.02 -10.62 -0.94
CA ILE A 18 -4.16 -9.93 0.36
C ILE A 18 -5.23 -10.61 1.24
N ASN A 19 -6.39 -10.96 0.69
CA ASN A 19 -7.43 -11.66 1.45
C ASN A 19 -6.99 -13.06 1.90
N PHE A 20 -6.21 -13.77 1.08
CA PHE A 20 -5.60 -15.03 1.48
C PHE A 20 -4.62 -14.83 2.65
N MET A 21 -3.72 -13.83 2.56
CA MET A 21 -2.78 -13.48 3.62
C MET A 21 -3.49 -13.09 4.91
N LYS A 22 -4.51 -12.21 4.84
CA LYS A 22 -5.34 -11.83 5.99
C LYS A 22 -6.01 -13.04 6.66
N LYS A 23 -6.44 -14.04 5.88
CA LYS A 23 -7.02 -15.27 6.43
C LYS A 23 -5.98 -16.10 7.19
N GLN A 24 -4.73 -16.14 6.68
CA GLN A 24 -3.63 -16.82 7.40
C GLN A 24 -3.31 -16.12 8.73
N ILE A 25 -3.39 -14.80 8.76
CA ILE A 25 -3.09 -13.97 9.94
C ILE A 25 -4.21 -14.01 10.99
N LYS A 26 -5.48 -14.13 10.63
CA LYS A 26 -6.62 -14.14 11.56
C LYS A 26 -6.54 -15.18 12.69
N THR A 27 -5.76 -16.22 12.51
CA THR A 27 -5.46 -17.20 13.57
C THR A 27 -4.71 -16.57 14.76
N VAL A 28 -4.22 -15.36 14.62
CA VAL A 28 -3.32 -14.61 15.49
C VAL A 28 -4.01 -13.64 16.42
N ASP A 29 -5.14 -13.06 16.01
CA ASP A 29 -5.95 -12.26 16.93
C ASP A 29 -6.26 -13.01 18.22
N SER A 30 -6.32 -14.36 18.16
CA SER A 30 -6.44 -15.18 19.34
C SER A 30 -5.18 -15.17 20.21
N ILE A 31 -3.98 -15.12 19.60
CA ILE A 31 -2.70 -15.08 20.33
C ILE A 31 -2.49 -13.68 20.91
N LYS A 32 -2.73 -12.61 20.14
CA LYS A 32 -2.64 -11.22 20.61
C LYS A 32 -3.55 -10.98 21.81
N ARG A 33 -4.83 -11.37 21.75
CA ARG A 33 -5.78 -11.26 22.87
C ARG A 33 -5.37 -12.07 24.08
N LYS A 34 -4.77 -13.23 23.89
CA LYS A 34 -4.24 -14.06 24.98
C LYS A 34 -3.02 -13.42 25.65
N THR A 35 -2.14 -12.79 24.87
CA THR A 35 -0.95 -12.08 25.36
C THR A 35 -1.34 -10.84 26.15
N GLU A 36 -2.27 -10.03 25.64
CA GLU A 36 -2.82 -8.84 26.31
C GLU A 36 -3.51 -9.22 27.63
N ARG A 37 -4.25 -10.36 27.68
CA ARG A 37 -4.83 -10.86 28.92
C ARG A 37 -3.75 -11.29 29.93
N LYS A 38 -2.68 -11.98 29.50
CA LYS A 38 -1.57 -12.37 30.39
C LYS A 38 -0.81 -11.17 30.97
N GLN A 39 -0.71 -10.07 30.25
CA GLN A 39 -0.04 -8.84 30.76
C GLN A 39 -0.88 -8.09 31.81
N ASN A 40 -2.21 -8.26 31.81
CA ASN A 40 -3.14 -7.60 32.72
C ASN A 40 -3.45 -8.39 34.00
N PHE A 41 -2.94 -9.64 34.14
CA PHE A 41 -3.18 -10.47 35.34
C PHE A 41 -1.98 -10.42 36.30
N ALA A 42 -2.25 -9.96 37.50
CA ALA A 42 -1.25 -9.67 38.52
C ALA A 42 -0.90 -10.84 39.49
N SER A 43 -1.40 -12.06 39.29
CA SER A 43 -1.12 -13.19 40.21
C SER A 43 -0.69 -14.47 39.48
N GLU A 44 0.30 -15.15 40.06
CA GLU A 44 0.79 -16.45 39.57
C GLU A 44 -0.30 -17.59 39.58
N GLU A 45 -1.31 -17.47 40.40
CA GLU A 45 -2.40 -18.46 40.49
C GLU A 45 -3.37 -18.37 39.31
N GLU A 46 -3.66 -17.17 38.80
CA GLU A 46 -4.52 -16.96 37.64
C GLU A 46 -3.84 -17.41 36.33
N VAL A 47 -2.52 -17.30 36.23
CA VAL A 47 -1.72 -17.82 35.12
C VAL A 47 -1.83 -19.35 35.05
N LYS A 48 -1.76 -20.05 36.21
CA LYS A 48 -1.91 -21.51 36.30
C LYS A 48 -3.32 -22.03 35.97
N LEU A 49 -4.37 -21.24 36.23
CA LEU A 49 -5.76 -21.63 35.87
C LEU A 49 -5.97 -21.57 34.35
N LEU A 50 -5.41 -20.56 33.68
CA LEU A 50 -5.48 -20.42 32.21
C LEU A 50 -4.71 -21.51 31.46
N GLU A 51 -3.61 -22.01 32.04
CA GLU A 51 -2.86 -23.16 31.51
C GLU A 51 -3.64 -24.48 31.52
N LYS A 52 -4.62 -24.65 32.44
CA LYS A 52 -5.46 -25.85 32.54
C LYS A 52 -6.62 -25.89 31.55
N GLU A 53 -7.13 -24.73 31.08
CA GLU A 53 -8.24 -24.67 30.12
C GLU A 53 -7.78 -24.83 28.66
N GLU A 54 -6.47 -24.72 28.36
CA GLU A 54 -5.90 -24.79 27.01
C GLU A 54 -5.63 -26.21 26.47
N LEU A 55 -5.94 -27.27 27.22
CA LEU A 55 -5.56 -28.65 26.88
C LEU A 55 -6.44 -29.36 25.85
N ASN A 56 -7.41 -28.70 25.21
CA ASN A 56 -8.39 -29.37 24.32
C ASN A 56 -8.56 -28.78 22.91
N VAL A 57 -7.52 -28.17 22.33
CA VAL A 57 -7.55 -27.84 20.92
C VAL A 57 -6.35 -28.51 20.22
N GLU A 58 -6.66 -29.62 19.54
CA GLU A 58 -5.72 -30.25 18.59
C GLU A 58 -5.37 -29.29 17.48
N ASP A 59 -4.29 -28.52 17.65
CA ASP A 59 -3.76 -27.67 16.64
C ASP A 59 -2.51 -28.27 16.00
N LYS A 60 -2.60 -28.43 14.70
CA LYS A 60 -1.62 -28.97 13.76
C LYS A 60 -0.31 -28.19 13.67
N TYR A 61 -0.05 -27.25 14.58
CA TYR A 61 1.13 -26.38 14.63
C TYR A 61 1.78 -26.44 16.02
N SER A 62 2.79 -27.30 16.13
CA SER A 62 3.63 -27.37 17.32
C SER A 62 4.54 -26.14 17.42
N CYS A 63 4.06 -25.03 17.91
CA CYS A 63 4.89 -24.05 18.57
C CYS A 63 4.75 -24.21 20.08
N ASP A 64 5.81 -23.96 20.82
CA ASP A 64 5.77 -23.87 22.28
C ASP A 64 4.98 -22.59 22.64
N LYS A 65 3.64 -22.69 22.59
CA LYS A 65 2.66 -21.60 22.64
C LYS A 65 2.65 -20.79 23.94
N ASN A 66 3.48 -21.19 24.92
CA ASN A 66 3.41 -20.71 26.30
C ASN A 66 4.68 -19.98 26.76
N LYS A 67 5.74 -19.90 25.96
CA LYS A 67 6.97 -19.27 26.39
C LYS A 67 7.13 -17.88 25.78
N ILE A 68 7.19 -16.87 26.65
CA ILE A 68 7.57 -15.51 26.27
C ILE A 68 9.08 -15.39 26.42
N TYR A 69 9.76 -15.04 25.34
CA TYR A 69 11.18 -14.71 25.35
C TYR A 69 11.32 -13.19 25.49
N ILE A 70 12.15 -12.76 26.43
CA ILE A 70 12.46 -11.34 26.65
C ILE A 70 13.95 -11.19 26.35
N PHE A 71 14.27 -10.33 25.38
CA PHE A 71 15.63 -10.05 24.98
C PHE A 71 16.27 -8.97 25.85
N SER A 72 17.59 -8.86 25.81
CA SER A 72 18.36 -7.90 26.63
C SER A 72 18.05 -6.43 26.31
N ASN A 73 17.54 -6.14 25.11
CA ASN A 73 17.08 -4.81 24.69
C ASN A 73 15.61 -4.52 25.12
N GLY A 74 14.95 -5.47 25.78
CA GLY A 74 13.56 -5.34 26.22
C GLY A 74 12.53 -5.89 25.24
N ASP A 75 12.90 -6.24 24.01
CA ASP A 75 12.01 -6.82 23.01
C ASP A 75 11.40 -8.13 23.52
N LYS A 76 10.21 -8.47 23.03
CA LYS A 76 9.50 -9.68 23.43
C LYS A 76 9.11 -10.51 22.20
N TYR A 77 9.20 -11.82 22.36
CA TYR A 77 8.85 -12.78 21.32
C TYR A 77 8.05 -13.95 21.87
N ILE A 78 7.03 -14.36 21.12
CA ILE A 78 6.28 -15.59 21.31
C ILE A 78 6.27 -16.33 19.99
N GLY A 79 6.89 -17.51 19.92
CA GLY A 79 6.95 -18.27 18.69
C GLY A 79 7.99 -19.38 18.76
N LYS A 80 8.24 -19.99 17.61
CA LYS A 80 9.22 -21.06 17.50
C LYS A 80 10.65 -20.47 17.49
N ILE A 81 11.53 -21.10 18.28
CA ILE A 81 12.97 -20.87 18.21
C ILE A 81 13.63 -22.19 17.80
N LEU A 82 14.50 -22.12 16.82
CA LEU A 82 15.33 -23.22 16.33
C LEU A 82 16.80 -22.80 16.37
N ASN A 83 17.67 -23.60 17.02
CA ASN A 83 19.10 -23.31 17.16
C ASN A 83 19.42 -21.90 17.72
N ASN A 84 18.61 -21.43 18.68
CA ASN A 84 18.66 -20.07 19.25
C ASN A 84 18.29 -18.94 18.29
N GLU A 85 17.64 -19.23 17.19
CA GLU A 85 17.18 -18.25 16.21
C GLU A 85 15.65 -18.30 16.09
N LEU A 86 15.02 -17.13 15.82
CA LEU A 86 13.62 -17.07 15.49
C LEU A 86 13.41 -17.78 14.15
N ASP A 87 12.55 -18.82 14.14
CA ASP A 87 12.31 -19.64 12.96
C ASP A 87 10.86 -20.13 12.95
N GLY A 88 10.15 -19.88 11.86
CA GLY A 88 8.72 -20.17 11.70
C GLY A 88 7.83 -19.05 12.22
N LYS A 89 6.56 -19.34 12.52
CA LYS A 89 5.59 -18.31 12.91
C LYS A 89 5.81 -17.79 14.33
N GLY A 90 5.72 -16.48 14.49
CA GLY A 90 5.86 -15.83 15.78
C GLY A 90 5.25 -14.44 15.84
N TYR A 91 5.12 -13.95 17.07
CA TYR A 91 4.71 -12.59 17.40
C TYR A 91 5.88 -11.89 18.09
N TYR A 92 6.28 -10.72 17.56
CA TYR A 92 7.42 -9.95 18.03
C TYR A 92 6.98 -8.54 18.40
N LEU A 93 7.40 -8.07 19.55
CA LEU A 93 7.26 -6.70 20.02
C LEU A 93 8.63 -6.06 20.09
N MET A 94 8.85 -5.05 19.29
CA MET A 94 10.03 -4.19 19.38
C MET A 94 9.75 -3.06 20.36
N ILE A 95 10.63 -2.90 21.36
CA ILE A 95 10.44 -1.97 22.47
C ILE A 95 11.63 -1.03 22.52
N GLU A 96 11.34 0.28 22.49
CA GLU A 96 12.31 1.35 22.69
C GLU A 96 11.75 2.31 23.75
N ASP A 97 12.58 2.72 24.73
CA ASP A 97 12.21 3.61 25.83
C ASP A 97 10.93 3.16 26.60
N ASN A 98 10.74 1.85 26.77
CA ASN A 98 9.55 1.19 27.35
C ASN A 98 8.25 1.36 26.54
N GLU A 99 8.30 1.86 25.32
CA GLU A 99 7.17 1.93 24.42
C GLU A 99 7.29 0.88 23.30
N VAL A 100 6.15 0.36 22.85
CA VAL A 100 6.12 -0.55 21.70
C VAL A 100 6.18 0.30 20.44
N ILE A 101 7.29 0.18 19.72
CA ILE A 101 7.53 0.90 18.45
C ILE A 101 7.18 0.08 17.22
N MET A 102 7.08 -1.23 17.36
CA MET A 102 6.66 -2.12 16.26
C MET A 102 6.06 -3.41 16.83
N GLU A 103 4.94 -3.81 16.26
CA GLU A 103 4.37 -5.14 16.46
C GLU A 103 4.45 -5.91 15.14
N TYR A 104 5.08 -7.09 15.16
CA TYR A 104 5.12 -7.95 13.99
C TYR A 104 4.52 -9.31 14.32
N PHE A 105 3.66 -9.78 13.43
CA PHE A 105 3.23 -11.15 13.43
C PHE A 105 3.41 -11.77 12.04
N GLY A 106 4.15 -12.85 11.97
CA GLY A 106 4.42 -13.49 10.69
C GLY A 106 5.46 -14.58 10.81
N GLU A 107 6.06 -14.89 9.69
CA GLU A 107 7.09 -15.91 9.58
C GLU A 107 8.47 -15.29 9.81
N PHE A 108 9.34 -16.06 10.45
CA PHE A 108 10.74 -15.75 10.70
C PHE A 108 11.61 -16.85 10.12
N LYS A 109 12.80 -16.49 9.69
CA LYS A 109 13.87 -17.39 9.32
C LYS A 109 15.22 -16.77 9.71
N ASN A 110 16.00 -17.51 10.51
CA ASN A 110 17.33 -17.05 10.98
C ASN A 110 17.25 -15.63 11.61
N ASN A 111 16.27 -15.38 12.48
CA ASN A 111 15.98 -14.10 13.14
C ASN A 111 15.42 -12.98 12.26
N LEU A 112 15.27 -13.17 10.95
CA LEU A 112 14.75 -12.18 10.02
C LEU A 112 13.29 -12.45 9.71
N ARG A 113 12.49 -11.39 9.49
CA ARG A 113 11.12 -11.52 8.97
C ARG A 113 11.18 -12.06 7.56
N GLU A 114 10.38 -13.09 7.32
CA GLU A 114 10.35 -13.82 6.06
C GLU A 114 8.90 -14.22 5.73
N GLY A 115 8.59 -14.50 4.46
CA GLY A 115 7.27 -14.98 4.06
C GLY A 115 6.15 -13.98 4.32
N ILE A 116 5.02 -14.45 4.85
CA ILE A 116 3.83 -13.62 5.05
C ILE A 116 3.75 -13.11 6.49
N GLY A 117 3.51 -11.78 6.64
CA GLY A 117 3.36 -11.18 7.95
C GLY A 117 2.48 -9.93 7.96
N GLN A 118 2.13 -9.53 9.18
CA GLN A 118 1.53 -8.24 9.49
C GLN A 118 2.48 -7.45 10.39
N CYS A 119 2.67 -6.18 10.10
CA CYS A 119 3.47 -5.27 10.90
C CYS A 119 2.64 -4.01 11.21
N GLU A 120 2.54 -3.65 12.48
CA GLU A 120 2.06 -2.35 12.92
C GLU A 120 3.25 -1.54 13.41
N PHE A 121 3.44 -0.34 12.86
CA PHE A 121 4.53 0.57 13.18
C PHE A 121 4.11 1.60 14.23
N ASP A 122 5.06 2.27 14.85
CA ASP A 122 4.85 3.35 15.85
C ASP A 122 3.94 4.47 15.34
N ASN A 123 4.06 4.82 14.07
CA ASN A 123 3.24 5.82 13.37
C ASN A 123 1.82 5.33 13.04
N LYS A 124 1.41 4.14 13.53
CA LYS A 124 0.12 3.49 13.30
C LYS A 124 -0.16 3.11 11.85
N ASN A 125 0.86 3.05 11.01
CA ASN A 125 0.73 2.39 9.72
C ASN A 125 0.70 0.88 9.92
N ILE A 126 -0.13 0.18 9.13
CA ILE A 126 -0.25 -1.28 9.19
C ILE A 126 0.08 -1.85 7.82
N TYR A 127 1.08 -2.71 7.78
CA TYR A 127 1.41 -3.49 6.59
C TYR A 127 0.96 -4.94 6.74
N ILE A 128 0.40 -5.49 5.68
CA ILE A 128 0.09 -6.91 5.54
C ILE A 128 0.61 -7.38 4.20
N GLY A 129 1.56 -8.31 4.18
CA GLY A 129 2.15 -8.74 2.92
C GLY A 129 3.37 -9.62 3.09
N GLN A 130 4.16 -9.66 2.05
CA GLN A 130 5.36 -10.47 1.97
C GLN A 130 6.56 -9.72 2.56
N PHE A 131 7.42 -10.48 3.24
CA PHE A 131 8.70 -10.05 3.77
C PHE A 131 9.80 -10.97 3.23
N LYS A 132 10.97 -10.42 3.05
CA LYS A 132 12.18 -11.15 2.71
C LYS A 132 13.38 -10.48 3.36
N ASP A 133 14.16 -11.24 4.15
CA ASP A 133 15.35 -10.74 4.83
C ASP A 133 15.11 -9.41 5.59
N ASP A 134 13.98 -9.30 6.35
CA ASP A 134 13.50 -8.11 7.06
C ASP A 134 12.93 -6.98 6.20
N PHE A 135 13.02 -7.06 4.88
CA PHE A 135 12.46 -6.06 3.99
C PHE A 135 11.01 -6.39 3.63
N ILE A 136 10.19 -5.33 3.48
CA ILE A 136 8.92 -5.44 2.77
C ILE A 136 9.24 -5.67 1.30
N GLU A 137 8.76 -6.81 0.78
CA GLU A 137 9.09 -7.32 -0.55
C GLU A 137 7.85 -7.97 -1.18
N GLY A 138 7.80 -8.12 -2.52
CA GLY A 138 6.72 -8.82 -3.21
C GLY A 138 5.38 -8.09 -3.14
N ILE A 139 4.29 -8.76 -2.77
CA ILE A 139 2.95 -8.18 -2.77
C ILE A 139 2.49 -7.89 -1.35
N GLY A 140 1.88 -6.72 -1.15
CA GLY A 140 1.34 -6.33 0.15
C GLY A 140 0.41 -5.13 0.12
N GLU A 141 -0.29 -4.95 1.24
CA GLU A 141 -1.17 -3.84 1.54
C GLU A 141 -0.56 -3.01 2.68
N MET A 142 -0.49 -1.70 2.48
CA MET A 142 -0.14 -0.73 3.52
C MET A 142 -1.33 0.18 3.77
N LYS A 143 -1.80 0.21 5.00
CA LYS A 143 -2.76 1.22 5.49
C LYS A 143 -1.99 2.28 6.26
N TYR A 144 -2.11 3.50 5.80
CA TYR A 144 -1.48 4.65 6.44
C TYR A 144 -2.39 5.25 7.50
N HIS A 145 -1.81 5.79 8.54
CA HIS A 145 -2.56 6.41 9.64
C HIS A 145 -3.47 7.57 9.18
N ASN A 146 -3.10 8.26 8.11
CA ASN A 146 -3.89 9.36 7.53
C ASN A 146 -5.11 8.88 6.71
N GLY A 147 -5.33 7.56 6.61
CA GLY A 147 -6.43 6.95 5.86
C GLY A 147 -6.10 6.60 4.41
N ASP A 148 -4.91 6.92 3.93
CA ASP A 148 -4.45 6.43 2.62
C ASP A 148 -4.20 4.92 2.65
N GLU A 149 -4.26 4.28 1.48
CA GLU A 149 -4.00 2.85 1.33
C GLU A 149 -3.17 2.59 0.06
N TYR A 150 -2.24 1.64 0.14
CA TYR A 150 -1.55 1.12 -1.04
C TYR A 150 -1.66 -0.40 -1.08
N ILE A 151 -2.06 -0.92 -2.23
CA ILE A 151 -2.07 -2.35 -2.52
C ILE A 151 -1.28 -2.58 -3.79
N GLY A 152 -0.20 -3.37 -3.74
CA GLY A 152 0.63 -3.59 -4.91
C GLY A 152 1.96 -4.23 -4.60
N GLN A 153 2.87 -4.10 -5.53
CA GLN A 153 4.22 -4.64 -5.45
C GLN A 153 5.13 -3.73 -4.62
N TRP A 154 6.06 -4.37 -3.93
CA TRP A 154 7.05 -3.76 -3.06
C TRP A 154 8.43 -4.28 -3.38
N GLU A 155 9.42 -3.43 -3.28
CA GLU A 155 10.84 -3.75 -3.38
C GLU A 155 11.63 -2.91 -2.38
N ASN A 156 12.42 -3.57 -1.51
CA ASN A 156 13.27 -2.91 -0.52
C ASN A 156 12.51 -1.84 0.31
N ASN A 157 11.35 -2.20 0.90
CA ASN A 157 10.47 -1.33 1.69
C ASN A 157 9.84 -0.16 0.90
N LYS A 158 9.87 -0.17 -0.43
CA LYS A 158 9.32 0.89 -1.27
C LYS A 158 8.26 0.34 -2.22
N LYS A 159 7.23 1.14 -2.47
CA LYS A 159 6.26 0.86 -3.54
C LYS A 159 7.01 0.72 -4.86
N HIS A 160 6.76 -0.37 -5.59
CA HIS A 160 7.44 -0.71 -6.84
C HIS A 160 6.47 -1.39 -7.80
N GLY A 161 6.84 -1.51 -9.09
CA GLY A 161 6.04 -2.22 -10.08
C GLY A 161 4.60 -1.73 -10.13
N LEU A 162 3.64 -2.65 -10.23
CA LEU A 162 2.23 -2.33 -10.37
C LEU A 162 1.53 -2.23 -9.01
N GLY A 163 0.64 -1.23 -8.87
CA GLY A 163 -0.13 -1.05 -7.65
C GLY A 163 -1.27 -0.07 -7.78
N VAL A 164 -2.07 -0.04 -6.72
CA VAL A 164 -3.16 0.90 -6.51
C VAL A 164 -2.89 1.70 -5.25
N PHE A 165 -2.86 3.00 -5.38
CA PHE A 165 -2.84 3.93 -4.26
C PHE A 165 -4.20 4.61 -4.15
N THR A 166 -4.83 4.49 -3.00
CA THR A 166 -6.11 5.15 -2.70
C THR A 166 -5.86 6.21 -1.63
N TRP A 167 -6.19 7.45 -1.94
CA TRP A 167 -6.13 8.53 -0.96
C TRP A 167 -7.32 8.46 0.00
N SER A 168 -7.18 9.09 1.14
CA SER A 168 -8.20 9.11 2.20
C SER A 168 -9.53 9.74 1.77
N ASP A 169 -9.52 10.55 0.72
CA ASP A 169 -10.73 11.12 0.11
C ASP A 169 -11.46 10.16 -0.85
N GLY A 170 -10.90 8.97 -1.09
CA GLY A 170 -11.42 7.94 -1.99
C GLY A 170 -10.96 8.07 -3.44
N SER A 171 -10.23 9.12 -3.80
CA SER A 171 -9.57 9.19 -5.11
C SER A 171 -8.48 8.11 -5.21
N ARG A 172 -8.09 7.71 -6.42
CA ARG A 172 -7.11 6.62 -6.56
C ARG A 172 -6.26 6.74 -7.80
N TYR A 173 -5.05 6.20 -7.69
CA TYR A 173 -4.13 5.97 -8.79
C TYR A 173 -3.93 4.46 -8.98
N ASN A 174 -4.08 4.00 -10.22
CA ASN A 174 -3.79 2.62 -10.62
C ASN A 174 -2.69 2.68 -11.67
N GLY A 175 -1.49 2.20 -11.35
CA GLY A 175 -0.38 2.34 -12.29
C GLY A 175 0.93 1.81 -11.78
N GLU A 176 1.99 2.25 -12.44
CA GLU A 176 3.35 1.84 -12.15
C GLU A 176 3.98 2.72 -11.06
N PHE A 177 4.81 2.10 -10.25
CA PHE A 177 5.61 2.74 -9.19
C PHE A 177 7.08 2.37 -9.36
N LEU A 178 7.94 3.32 -9.11
CA LEU A 178 9.38 3.13 -9.04
C LEU A 178 9.93 3.83 -7.80
N ASN A 179 10.57 3.07 -6.89
CA ASN A 179 11.15 3.60 -5.66
C ASN A 179 10.19 4.49 -4.84
N GLY A 180 8.92 4.09 -4.72
CA GLY A 180 7.90 4.77 -3.93
C GLY A 180 7.16 5.88 -4.66
N LYS A 181 7.48 6.18 -5.92
CA LYS A 181 6.88 7.24 -6.71
C LYS A 181 6.04 6.69 -7.86
N MET A 182 4.96 7.39 -8.21
CA MET A 182 4.23 7.14 -9.46
C MET A 182 5.16 7.41 -10.64
N GLU A 183 5.27 6.42 -11.54
CA GLU A 183 6.16 6.42 -12.70
C GLU A 183 5.47 5.65 -13.84
N GLY A 184 6.00 5.69 -15.06
CA GLY A 184 5.47 4.91 -16.18
C GLY A 184 4.04 5.29 -16.54
N TYR A 185 3.19 4.29 -16.80
CA TYR A 185 1.80 4.51 -17.19
C TYR A 185 0.84 4.32 -16.00
N GLY A 186 -0.18 5.19 -15.93
CA GLY A 186 -1.18 5.08 -14.86
C GLY A 186 -2.48 5.83 -15.12
N LEU A 187 -3.50 5.40 -14.39
CA LEU A 187 -4.87 5.89 -14.42
C LEU A 187 -5.19 6.56 -13.09
N CYS A 188 -5.73 7.77 -13.13
CA CYS A 188 -6.19 8.49 -11.95
C CYS A 188 -7.70 8.63 -11.97
N TYR A 189 -8.32 8.40 -10.82
CA TYR A 189 -9.77 8.50 -10.65
C TYR A 189 -10.10 9.47 -9.51
N ASP A 190 -11.21 10.18 -9.62
CA ASP A 190 -11.76 10.97 -8.52
C ASP A 190 -12.42 10.09 -7.45
N SER A 191 -12.86 10.71 -6.36
CA SER A 191 -13.55 10.02 -5.24
C SER A 191 -14.90 9.39 -5.63
N ASN A 192 -15.49 9.78 -6.76
CA ASN A 192 -16.72 9.18 -7.31
C ASN A 192 -16.40 7.99 -8.25
N GLY A 193 -15.14 7.73 -8.53
CA GLY A 193 -14.69 6.69 -9.44
C GLY A 193 -14.68 7.09 -10.91
N ASN A 194 -14.82 8.38 -11.25
CA ASN A 194 -14.67 8.86 -12.62
C ASN A 194 -13.19 8.94 -12.99
N LEU A 195 -12.86 8.49 -14.20
CA LEU A 195 -11.51 8.64 -14.74
C LEU A 195 -11.22 10.12 -15.01
N ILE A 196 -10.16 10.66 -14.40
CA ILE A 196 -9.70 12.06 -14.56
C ILE A 196 -8.41 12.18 -15.35
N TYR A 197 -7.58 11.14 -15.34
CA TYR A 197 -6.34 11.11 -16.14
C TYR A 197 -5.97 9.69 -16.52
N GLU A 198 -5.48 9.54 -17.74
CA GLU A 198 -4.78 8.35 -18.21
C GLU A 198 -3.54 8.75 -18.99
N GLY A 199 -2.39 8.17 -18.72
CA GLY A 199 -1.15 8.50 -19.42
C GLY A 199 0.11 8.27 -18.61
N GLU A 200 1.18 8.91 -19.06
CA GLU A 200 2.52 8.76 -18.51
C GLU A 200 2.72 9.62 -17.27
N TRP A 201 3.50 9.09 -16.33
CA TRP A 201 3.87 9.69 -15.07
C TRP A 201 5.38 9.68 -14.89
N LYS A 202 5.90 10.71 -14.24
CA LYS A 202 7.31 10.78 -13.87
C LYS A 202 7.49 11.49 -12.54
N ASN A 203 8.10 10.79 -11.57
CA ASN A 203 8.35 11.33 -10.22
C ASN A 203 7.10 11.94 -9.56
N ASN A 204 5.95 11.23 -9.55
CA ASN A 204 4.64 11.66 -9.04
C ASN A 204 3.96 12.79 -9.84
N LEU A 205 4.46 13.17 -11.00
CA LEU A 205 3.87 14.20 -11.84
C LEU A 205 3.43 13.61 -13.17
N ILE A 206 2.31 14.08 -13.68
CA ILE A 206 1.88 13.83 -15.05
C ILE A 206 3.00 14.29 -16.00
N HIS A 207 3.39 13.43 -16.93
CA HIS A 207 4.46 13.66 -17.89
C HIS A 207 4.17 12.94 -19.20
N GLY A 208 4.97 13.21 -20.27
CA GLY A 208 4.83 12.50 -21.54
C GLY A 208 3.44 12.63 -22.14
N LYS A 209 2.92 11.54 -22.70
CA LYS A 209 1.62 11.54 -23.37
C LYS A 209 0.50 11.12 -22.41
N GLY A 210 -0.64 11.84 -22.50
CA GLY A 210 -1.79 11.49 -21.69
C GLY A 210 -3.07 12.21 -22.09
N THR A 211 -4.16 11.78 -21.47
CA THR A 211 -5.48 12.38 -21.61
C THR A 211 -5.96 12.81 -20.22
N TYR A 212 -6.27 14.08 -20.07
CA TYR A 212 -6.86 14.65 -18.87
C TYR A 212 -8.33 15.00 -19.13
N ILE A 213 -9.22 14.55 -18.23
CA ILE A 213 -10.66 14.73 -18.33
C ILE A 213 -11.12 15.54 -17.12
N TRP A 214 -11.68 16.71 -17.37
CA TRP A 214 -12.31 17.51 -16.32
C TRP A 214 -13.81 17.21 -16.27
N ASN A 215 -14.41 17.51 -15.15
CA ASN A 215 -15.84 17.69 -15.07
C ASN A 215 -16.26 18.80 -16.07
N GLU A 216 -17.50 18.87 -16.47
CA GLU A 216 -18.02 19.89 -17.42
C GLU A 216 -17.66 19.62 -18.90
N GLY A 217 -17.35 18.35 -19.26
CA GLY A 217 -17.15 17.94 -20.65
C GLY A 217 -15.83 18.42 -21.29
N LYS A 218 -14.89 18.96 -20.50
CA LYS A 218 -13.56 19.36 -20.97
C LYS A 218 -12.62 18.14 -21.02
N LYS A 219 -11.83 18.02 -22.07
CA LYS A 219 -10.81 16.97 -22.25
C LYS A 219 -9.60 17.54 -22.99
N TYR A 220 -8.42 17.23 -22.51
CA TYR A 220 -7.17 17.45 -23.22
C TYR A 220 -6.50 16.11 -23.49
N SER A 221 -5.99 15.92 -24.69
CA SER A 221 -5.16 14.77 -25.06
C SER A 221 -3.90 15.25 -25.77
N GLY A 222 -2.72 14.97 -25.21
CA GLY A 222 -1.48 15.49 -25.76
C GLY A 222 -0.29 15.30 -24.83
N ASP A 223 0.72 16.12 -25.03
CA ASP A 223 1.97 16.07 -24.28
C ASP A 223 1.87 16.86 -22.96
N PHE A 224 2.52 16.34 -21.93
CA PHE A 224 2.65 16.97 -20.61
C PHE A 224 4.11 17.04 -20.18
N VAL A 225 4.48 18.13 -19.52
CA VAL A 225 5.77 18.31 -18.87
C VAL A 225 5.56 18.87 -17.47
N HIS A 226 5.99 18.09 -16.45
CA HIS A 226 5.83 18.43 -15.03
C HIS A 226 4.40 18.84 -14.63
N GLY A 227 3.41 18.07 -15.05
CA GLY A 227 2.00 18.29 -14.75
C GLY A 227 1.31 19.35 -15.57
N LYS A 228 1.99 19.96 -16.56
CA LYS A 228 1.44 21.03 -17.40
C LYS A 228 1.32 20.59 -18.84
N LYS A 229 0.24 20.99 -19.50
CA LYS A 229 0.07 20.80 -20.95
C LYS A 229 1.23 21.45 -21.70
N HIS A 230 1.86 20.70 -22.58
CA HIS A 230 3.04 21.12 -23.35
C HIS A 230 3.06 20.44 -24.71
N GLY A 231 3.97 20.82 -25.62
CA GLY A 231 4.11 20.16 -26.91
C GLY A 231 2.83 20.15 -27.73
N ASN A 232 2.51 19.06 -28.40
CA ASN A 232 1.32 18.92 -29.22
C ASN A 232 0.14 18.36 -28.42
N GLY A 233 -1.05 18.93 -28.66
CA GLY A 233 -2.25 18.41 -27.99
C GLY A 233 -3.55 19.03 -28.48
N THR A 234 -4.61 18.24 -28.29
CA THR A 234 -5.98 18.56 -28.67
C THR A 234 -6.81 18.87 -27.44
N PHE A 235 -7.64 19.88 -27.53
CA PHE A 235 -8.60 20.24 -26.48
C PHE A 235 -10.03 20.14 -27.01
N TYR A 236 -10.86 19.46 -26.23
CA TYR A 236 -12.28 19.24 -26.54
C TYR A 236 -13.14 19.86 -25.45
N LEU A 237 -14.34 20.31 -25.85
CA LEU A 237 -15.43 20.74 -24.97
C LEU A 237 -16.72 20.05 -25.43
N ASN A 238 -17.36 19.31 -24.52
CA ASN A 238 -18.59 18.56 -24.83
C ASN A 238 -18.50 17.63 -26.06
N GLY A 239 -17.30 17.08 -26.30
CA GLY A 239 -17.00 16.23 -27.44
C GLY A 239 -16.61 16.95 -28.74
N GLU A 240 -16.77 18.27 -28.80
CA GLU A 240 -16.35 19.07 -29.94
C GLU A 240 -14.86 19.44 -29.84
N LEU A 241 -14.12 19.33 -30.95
CA LEU A 241 -12.74 19.76 -31.05
C LEU A 241 -12.66 21.28 -31.06
N ILE A 242 -12.08 21.87 -30.02
CA ILE A 242 -11.93 23.31 -29.84
C ILE A 242 -10.55 23.80 -30.32
N TYR A 243 -9.51 23.02 -30.06
CA TYR A 243 -8.15 23.40 -30.42
C TYR A 243 -7.31 22.15 -30.69
N ASP A 244 -6.56 22.19 -31.76
CA ASP A 244 -5.51 21.22 -32.11
C ASP A 244 -4.23 22.00 -32.48
N GLY A 245 -3.18 21.81 -31.69
CA GLY A 245 -1.93 22.56 -31.92
C GLY A 245 -0.95 22.44 -30.76
N THR A 246 -0.04 23.43 -30.73
CA THR A 246 1.05 23.44 -29.74
C THR A 246 0.67 24.14 -28.44
N TRP A 247 1.18 23.61 -27.33
CA TRP A 247 0.97 24.12 -25.99
C TRP A 247 2.31 24.43 -25.30
N LYS A 248 2.34 25.47 -24.50
CA LYS A 248 3.50 25.84 -23.69
C LYS A 248 3.05 26.18 -22.28
N PHE A 249 3.31 25.24 -21.32
CA PHE A 249 2.96 25.36 -19.89
C PHE A 249 1.50 25.84 -19.67
N ASP A 250 0.55 25.01 -20.11
CA ASP A 250 -0.90 25.20 -20.07
C ASP A 250 -1.49 26.26 -21.03
N LYS A 251 -0.66 26.97 -21.80
CA LYS A 251 -1.10 28.00 -22.75
C LYS A 251 -1.06 27.47 -24.17
N PRO A 252 -2.16 27.54 -24.93
CA PRO A 252 -2.12 27.23 -26.37
C PRO A 252 -1.35 28.30 -27.13
N SER A 253 -0.64 27.90 -28.18
CA SER A 253 0.11 28.80 -29.02
C SER A 253 -0.78 29.37 -30.15
N VAL A 254 -1.68 30.27 -29.81
CA VAL A 254 -2.60 30.93 -30.75
C VAL A 254 -2.34 32.43 -30.77
N PHE A 255 -1.45 32.90 -31.61
CA PHE A 255 -1.20 34.32 -31.88
C PHE A 255 -1.31 35.27 -30.67
N GLY A 256 -0.82 34.83 -29.49
CA GLY A 256 -0.83 35.59 -28.24
C GLY A 256 -2.18 35.64 -27.52
N ARG A 257 -3.21 34.94 -27.99
CA ARG A 257 -4.54 34.84 -27.31
C ARG A 257 -4.65 33.56 -26.50
N THR A 258 -5.46 33.61 -25.42
CA THR A 258 -5.85 32.44 -24.64
C THR A 258 -7.08 31.74 -25.25
N LEU A 259 -7.36 30.49 -24.88
CA LEU A 259 -8.60 29.81 -25.28
C LEU A 259 -9.84 30.55 -24.75
N GLU A 260 -9.75 31.17 -23.59
CA GLU A 260 -10.82 32.02 -23.03
C GLU A 260 -11.15 33.22 -23.90
N GLU A 261 -10.12 33.88 -24.43
CA GLU A 261 -10.28 35.01 -25.32
C GLU A 261 -10.82 34.64 -26.73
N LEU A 262 -10.46 33.43 -27.19
CA LEU A 262 -10.91 32.96 -28.52
C LEU A 262 -12.35 32.42 -28.49
N PHE A 263 -12.78 31.79 -27.40
CA PHE A 263 -14.03 31.04 -27.38
C PHE A 263 -14.96 31.43 -26.22
N SER A 264 -14.61 32.48 -25.45
CA SER A 264 -15.33 32.92 -24.25
C SER A 264 -15.54 31.75 -23.24
N ILE A 265 -14.58 30.83 -23.18
CA ILE A 265 -14.64 29.64 -22.34
C ILE A 265 -13.73 29.86 -21.12
N LYS A 266 -14.27 29.75 -19.92
CA LYS A 266 -13.47 29.66 -18.69
C LYS A 266 -12.79 28.29 -18.64
N LEU A 267 -11.46 28.28 -18.60
CA LEU A 267 -10.63 27.07 -18.45
C LEU A 267 -10.52 26.64 -16.98
#